data_16c50a462fe55548ffa206d6481961bf
#
_entry.id   16c50a462fe55548ffa206d6481961bf
#
_cell.length_a   1.000
_cell.length_b   1.000
_cell.length_c   1.000
_cell.angle_alpha   90.00
_cell.angle_beta   90.00
_cell.angle_gamma   90.00
#
_symmetry.space_group_name_H-M   'P 1'
#
loop_
_entity.id
_entity.type
_entity.pdbx_description
1 polymer ?
#
loop_
_entity_poly.entity_id
_entity_poly.type
_entity_poly.pdbx_seq_one_letter_code
_entity_poly.pdbx_strand_id
1 'polypeptide(L)'
;LPTRAMAEADKDYAVSFAVPVDTPGIAYITRPAPGPLSPRTLENPVSRHIGFVECLTVFDRVFVPWERVFMCGEWEFTKNLIQYFSPYVRMCKGTCTSARTDILIGAAALISRYNGTTRASHIRSKLTDMMIASEIGWGCALASVAKAVMHPSGIPIPDSSIANAGLYHGRLRFVEFLGALQEIAGGIVTTMPAETECLDEASRAYIDKYLKGVDDVPTEDRLKLLYFIQDLTASRFGGYLTASAVCAGGTPETNRVE
;
A
#
# COMPACT_ATOMS: atom_id res chain seq x y z
N LEU A 1 -8.80 -0.10 -18.07
CA LEU A 1 -10.12 0.51 -17.97
C LEU A 1 -10.10 1.84 -18.75
N PRO A 2 -11.17 2.18 -19.49
CA PRO A 2 -11.22 3.41 -20.26
C PRO A 2 -11.22 4.64 -19.33
N THR A 3 -10.58 5.70 -19.81
CA THR A 3 -10.52 6.99 -19.08
C THR A 3 -11.75 7.89 -19.35
N ARG A 4 -12.60 7.48 -20.28
CA ARG A 4 -13.87 8.12 -20.64
C ARG A 4 -14.94 7.06 -20.91
N ALA A 5 -16.19 7.46 -20.91
CA ALA A 5 -17.27 6.59 -21.39
C ALA A 5 -16.99 6.18 -22.84
N MET A 6 -17.17 4.90 -23.15
CA MET A 6 -17.07 4.39 -24.53
C MET A 6 -18.33 4.74 -25.32
N ALA A 7 -18.17 4.91 -26.62
CA ALA A 7 -19.23 5.12 -27.58
C ALA A 7 -19.16 4.03 -28.67
N GLU A 8 -20.14 3.97 -29.56
CA GLU A 8 -20.19 2.97 -30.63
C GLU A 8 -18.91 2.97 -31.52
N ALA A 9 -18.30 4.12 -31.71
CA ALA A 9 -17.04 4.24 -32.44
C ALA A 9 -15.85 3.55 -31.73
N ASP A 10 -15.98 3.24 -30.45
CA ASP A 10 -14.96 2.58 -29.63
C ASP A 10 -15.19 1.06 -29.51
N LYS A 11 -16.18 0.47 -30.19
CA LYS A 11 -16.59 -0.93 -30.03
C LYS A 11 -15.45 -1.94 -30.18
N ASP A 12 -14.52 -1.67 -31.09
CA ASP A 12 -13.37 -2.56 -31.34
C ASP A 12 -12.37 -2.59 -30.17
N TYR A 13 -12.47 -1.67 -29.25
CA TYR A 13 -11.69 -1.60 -28.01
C TYR A 13 -12.47 -2.10 -26.77
N ALA A 14 -13.76 -2.43 -26.93
CA ALA A 14 -14.60 -2.93 -25.87
C ALA A 14 -14.42 -4.43 -25.73
N VAL A 15 -13.33 -4.84 -25.09
CA VAL A 15 -12.98 -6.25 -24.89
C VAL A 15 -12.74 -6.57 -23.41
N SER A 16 -13.22 -7.74 -22.97
CA SER A 16 -12.95 -8.28 -21.66
C SER A 16 -12.75 -9.79 -21.77
N PHE A 17 -11.67 -10.32 -21.25
CA PHE A 17 -11.32 -11.73 -21.35
C PHE A 17 -10.41 -12.17 -20.20
N ALA A 18 -10.23 -13.49 -20.03
CA ALA A 18 -9.26 -14.09 -19.15
C ALA A 18 -8.34 -15.03 -19.93
N VAL A 19 -7.05 -14.96 -19.66
CA VAL A 19 -6.03 -15.86 -20.25
C VAL A 19 -5.03 -16.28 -19.17
N PRO A 20 -4.43 -17.47 -19.26
CA PRO A 20 -3.28 -17.86 -18.45
C PRO A 20 -2.13 -16.84 -18.63
N VAL A 21 -1.36 -16.64 -17.57
CA VAL A 21 -0.23 -15.68 -17.59
C VAL A 21 0.88 -16.07 -18.57
N ASP A 22 1.00 -17.34 -18.89
CA ASP A 22 1.98 -17.92 -19.81
C ASP A 22 1.45 -18.10 -21.25
N THR A 23 0.31 -17.48 -21.57
CA THR A 23 -0.27 -17.56 -22.92
C THR A 23 0.69 -16.98 -23.97
N PRO A 24 0.97 -17.72 -25.06
CA PRO A 24 1.82 -17.21 -26.14
C PRO A 24 1.34 -15.86 -26.68
N GLY A 25 2.28 -14.94 -26.91
CA GLY A 25 2.00 -13.57 -27.37
C GLY A 25 1.81 -12.57 -26.24
N ILE A 26 1.85 -12.98 -24.97
CA ILE A 26 1.89 -12.06 -23.85
C ILE A 26 3.35 -11.75 -23.50
N ALA A 27 3.68 -10.47 -23.41
CA ALA A 27 4.97 -9.99 -22.93
C ALA A 27 4.80 -9.11 -21.69
N TYR A 28 5.66 -9.32 -20.71
CA TYR A 28 5.68 -8.58 -19.45
C TYR A 28 6.94 -7.72 -19.37
N ILE A 29 6.79 -6.41 -19.47
CA ILE A 29 7.88 -5.45 -19.26
C ILE A 29 7.87 -5.06 -17.79
N THR A 30 8.71 -5.72 -17.00
CA THR A 30 8.68 -5.61 -15.55
C THR A 30 9.38 -4.34 -15.05
N ARG A 31 8.82 -3.70 -14.05
CA ARG A 31 9.54 -2.70 -13.26
C ARG A 31 10.59 -3.38 -12.39
N PRO A 32 11.61 -2.63 -11.91
CA PRO A 32 12.51 -3.16 -10.89
C PRO A 32 11.71 -3.57 -9.65
N ALA A 33 11.98 -4.76 -9.12
CA ALA A 33 11.33 -5.24 -7.91
C ALA A 33 11.53 -4.23 -6.75
N PRO A 34 10.52 -4.00 -5.89
CA PRO A 34 10.64 -3.11 -4.74
C PRO A 34 11.52 -3.68 -3.64
N GLY A 35 11.90 -4.94 -3.74
CA GLY A 35 12.74 -5.62 -2.79
C GLY A 35 14.19 -5.10 -2.73
N PRO A 36 14.98 -5.59 -1.78
CA PRO A 36 16.34 -5.14 -1.55
C PRO A 36 17.27 -5.49 -2.69
N LEU A 37 18.25 -4.63 -2.94
CA LEU A 37 19.38 -4.90 -3.83
C LEU A 37 20.48 -5.75 -3.18
N SER A 38 20.42 -5.93 -1.85
CA SER A 38 21.38 -6.62 -1.03
C SER A 38 20.73 -7.78 -0.28
N PRO A 39 21.41 -8.90 -0.07
CA PRO A 39 20.91 -10.00 0.76
C PRO A 39 20.87 -9.68 2.27
N ARG A 40 21.29 -8.48 2.67
CA ARG A 40 21.32 -8.06 4.07
C ARG A 40 19.95 -8.10 4.71
N THR A 41 19.86 -8.78 5.84
CA THR A 41 18.58 -9.13 6.46
C THR A 41 18.11 -8.08 7.44
N LEU A 42 19.06 -7.42 8.11
CA LEU A 42 18.77 -6.40 9.11
C LEU A 42 18.28 -5.10 8.46
N GLU A 43 18.93 -4.67 7.36
CA GLU A 43 18.57 -3.44 6.63
C GLU A 43 17.24 -3.55 5.88
N ASN A 44 16.76 -4.77 5.59
CA ASN A 44 15.59 -5.00 4.75
C ASN A 44 14.59 -5.99 5.39
N PRO A 45 14.14 -5.75 6.63
CA PRO A 45 13.38 -6.74 7.39
C PRO A 45 12.00 -7.05 6.81
N VAL A 46 11.42 -6.14 6.04
CA VAL A 46 10.11 -6.27 5.41
C VAL A 46 10.23 -6.55 3.92
N SER A 47 10.95 -5.70 3.20
CA SER A 47 10.99 -5.71 1.73
C SER A 47 11.57 -7.00 1.16
N ARG A 48 12.47 -7.68 1.88
CA ARG A 48 13.02 -8.97 1.46
C ARG A 48 11.99 -10.10 1.39
N HIS A 49 10.87 -9.96 2.11
CA HIS A 49 9.79 -10.95 2.13
C HIS A 49 8.67 -10.62 1.14
N ILE A 50 8.71 -9.45 0.52
CA ILE A 50 7.67 -8.97 -0.38
C ILE A 50 8.15 -9.10 -1.82
N GLY A 51 7.85 -10.23 -2.43
CA GLY A 51 8.26 -10.57 -3.78
C GLY A 51 7.13 -10.41 -4.80
N PHE A 52 6.56 -9.21 -4.97
CA PHE A 52 5.65 -8.99 -6.08
C PHE A 52 6.27 -8.10 -7.15
N VAL A 53 5.90 -8.37 -8.39
CA VAL A 53 6.39 -7.67 -9.57
C VAL A 53 5.20 -7.06 -10.29
N GLU A 54 5.30 -5.78 -10.60
CA GLU A 54 4.38 -5.10 -11.50
C GLU A 54 5.01 -4.93 -12.87
N CYS A 55 4.20 -4.94 -13.92
CA CYS A 55 4.67 -4.88 -15.28
C CYS A 55 3.71 -4.12 -16.19
N LEU A 56 4.23 -3.61 -17.29
CA LEU A 56 3.43 -3.30 -18.45
C LEU A 56 3.17 -4.63 -19.19
N THR A 57 1.91 -5.02 -19.29
CA THR A 57 1.51 -6.23 -20.00
C THR A 57 1.17 -5.88 -21.44
N VAL A 58 1.83 -6.54 -22.38
CA VAL A 58 1.62 -6.37 -23.83
C VAL A 58 0.99 -7.63 -24.38
N PHE A 59 -0.09 -7.48 -25.13
CA PHE A 59 -0.76 -8.55 -25.86
C PHE A 59 -0.45 -8.38 -27.35
N ASP A 60 0.35 -9.28 -27.92
CA ASP A 60 0.68 -9.30 -29.34
C ASP A 60 0.11 -10.57 -29.99
N ARG A 61 -0.99 -10.40 -30.72
CA ARG A 61 -1.69 -11.50 -31.42
C ARG A 61 -2.00 -12.70 -30.53
N VAL A 62 -2.47 -12.43 -29.31
CA VAL A 62 -2.85 -13.44 -28.34
C VAL A 62 -4.17 -14.08 -28.77
N PHE A 63 -4.20 -15.39 -28.95
CA PHE A 63 -5.44 -16.12 -29.20
C PHE A 63 -6.20 -16.30 -27.88
N VAL A 64 -7.48 -15.87 -27.87
CA VAL A 64 -8.39 -16.02 -26.75
C VAL A 64 -9.57 -16.87 -27.19
N PRO A 65 -9.75 -18.09 -26.67
CA PRO A 65 -10.91 -18.93 -27.00
C PRO A 65 -12.20 -18.30 -26.42
N TRP A 66 -13.32 -18.50 -27.14
CA TRP A 66 -14.59 -17.85 -26.82
C TRP A 66 -15.11 -18.09 -25.42
N GLU A 67 -14.85 -19.27 -24.84
CA GLU A 67 -15.23 -19.59 -23.45
C GLU A 67 -14.52 -18.72 -22.40
N ARG A 68 -13.52 -17.95 -22.79
CA ARG A 68 -12.77 -17.01 -21.94
C ARG A 68 -13.01 -15.55 -22.29
N VAL A 69 -13.89 -15.27 -23.26
CA VAL A 69 -14.29 -13.94 -23.65
C VAL A 69 -15.57 -13.56 -22.91
N PHE A 70 -15.53 -12.44 -22.20
CA PHE A 70 -16.69 -11.93 -21.45
C PHE A 70 -17.37 -10.75 -22.16
N MET A 71 -16.65 -10.04 -23.02
CA MET A 71 -17.14 -8.94 -23.82
C MET A 71 -16.28 -8.80 -25.08
N CYS A 72 -16.92 -8.59 -26.23
CA CYS A 72 -16.24 -8.40 -27.49
C CYS A 72 -17.07 -7.47 -28.42
N GLY A 73 -16.99 -6.18 -28.19
CA GLY A 73 -17.71 -5.16 -28.97
C GLY A 73 -18.96 -4.59 -28.29
N GLU A 74 -19.41 -5.16 -27.18
CA GLU A 74 -20.58 -4.69 -26.41
C GLU A 74 -20.17 -3.47 -25.53
N TRP A 75 -19.83 -2.38 -26.21
CA TRP A 75 -19.31 -1.15 -25.57
C TRP A 75 -20.27 -0.53 -24.57
N GLU A 76 -21.57 -0.73 -24.71
CA GLU A 76 -22.64 -0.22 -23.83
C GLU A 76 -22.46 -0.72 -22.39
N PHE A 77 -21.93 -1.94 -22.21
CA PHE A 77 -21.72 -2.55 -20.91
C PHE A 77 -20.42 -2.14 -20.20
N THR A 78 -19.55 -1.39 -20.87
CA THR A 78 -18.27 -0.96 -20.27
C THR A 78 -18.49 -0.08 -19.03
N LYS A 79 -19.53 0.78 -19.05
CA LYS A 79 -19.94 1.57 -17.89
C LYS A 79 -20.37 0.68 -16.72
N ASN A 80 -21.16 -0.34 -16.99
CA ASN A 80 -21.64 -1.26 -15.98
C ASN A 80 -20.48 -2.06 -15.36
N LEU A 81 -19.53 -2.51 -16.18
CA LEU A 81 -18.32 -3.18 -15.70
C LEU A 81 -17.59 -2.31 -14.67
N ILE A 82 -17.39 -1.03 -14.97
CA ILE A 82 -16.72 -0.11 -14.06
C ILE A 82 -17.55 0.11 -12.79
N GLN A 83 -18.85 0.37 -12.92
CA GLN A 83 -19.74 0.63 -11.80
C GLN A 83 -19.82 -0.53 -10.80
N TYR A 84 -19.76 -1.76 -11.28
CA TYR A 84 -19.82 -2.94 -10.41
C TYR A 84 -18.45 -3.37 -9.88
N PHE A 85 -17.37 -3.10 -10.61
CA PHE A 85 -16.01 -3.44 -10.21
C PHE A 85 -15.41 -2.45 -9.20
N SER A 86 -15.63 -1.13 -9.44
CA SER A 86 -15.00 -0.07 -8.64
C SER A 86 -15.28 -0.14 -7.14
N PRO A 87 -16.51 -0.40 -6.66
CA PRO A 87 -16.80 -0.44 -5.22
C PRO A 87 -15.98 -1.49 -4.49
N TYR A 88 -15.81 -2.67 -5.08
CA TYR A 88 -14.98 -3.73 -4.48
C TYR A 88 -13.52 -3.34 -4.38
N VAL A 89 -12.96 -2.80 -5.46
CA VAL A 89 -11.55 -2.38 -5.48
C VAL A 89 -11.31 -1.26 -4.48
N ARG A 90 -12.21 -0.30 -4.39
CA ARG A 90 -12.08 0.86 -3.51
C ARG A 90 -12.22 0.48 -2.04
N MET A 91 -13.17 -0.38 -1.72
CA MET A 91 -13.31 -0.97 -0.39
C MET A 91 -12.04 -1.74 0.01
N CYS A 92 -11.57 -2.64 -0.86
CA CYS A 92 -10.36 -3.42 -0.62
C CYS A 92 -9.12 -2.53 -0.44
N LYS A 93 -8.95 -1.50 -1.28
CA LYS A 93 -7.81 -0.58 -1.15
C LYS A 93 -7.91 0.31 0.08
N GLY A 94 -9.11 0.70 0.50
CA GLY A 94 -9.34 1.40 1.76
C GLY A 94 -8.88 0.58 2.96
N THR A 95 -9.31 -0.69 3.05
CA THR A 95 -8.89 -1.61 4.12
C THR A 95 -7.40 -1.91 4.09
N CYS A 96 -6.79 -2.08 2.90
CA CYS A 96 -5.35 -2.23 2.78
C CYS A 96 -4.58 -1.01 3.32
N THR A 97 -5.11 0.20 3.13
CA THR A 97 -4.48 1.42 3.63
C THR A 97 -4.60 1.50 5.16
N SER A 98 -5.76 1.15 5.73
CA SER A 98 -5.95 1.07 7.18
C SER A 98 -5.02 0.04 7.81
N ALA A 99 -4.94 -1.17 7.27
CA ALA A 99 -4.02 -2.20 7.76
C ALA A 99 -2.55 -1.77 7.72
N ARG A 100 -2.14 -1.04 6.68
CA ARG A 100 -0.79 -0.45 6.63
C ARG A 100 -0.60 0.63 7.69
N THR A 101 -1.62 1.44 7.94
CA THR A 101 -1.60 2.46 9.00
C THR A 101 -1.47 1.81 10.39
N ASP A 102 -2.12 0.67 10.63
CA ASP A 102 -1.98 -0.09 11.89
C ASP A 102 -0.53 -0.54 12.14
N ILE A 103 0.19 -0.93 11.07
CA ILE A 103 1.63 -1.23 11.15
C ILE A 103 2.43 0.01 11.55
N LEU A 104 2.13 1.18 10.96
CA LEU A 104 2.80 2.43 11.33
C LEU A 104 2.50 2.83 12.78
N ILE A 105 1.27 2.63 13.25
CA ILE A 105 0.87 2.88 14.66
C ILE A 105 1.69 2.01 15.61
N GLY A 106 1.80 0.71 15.31
CA GLY A 106 2.60 -0.22 16.09
C GLY A 106 4.08 0.18 16.17
N ALA A 107 4.66 0.53 15.01
CA ALA A 107 6.05 0.99 14.94
C ALA A 107 6.26 2.32 15.69
N ALA A 108 5.35 3.29 15.54
CA ALA A 108 5.41 4.58 16.20
C ALA A 108 5.28 4.45 17.74
N ALA A 109 4.35 3.63 18.21
CA ALA A 109 4.17 3.36 19.63
C ALA A 109 5.41 2.70 20.23
N LEU A 110 5.97 1.71 19.54
CA LEU A 110 7.12 0.96 20.03
C LEU A 110 8.39 1.82 20.02
N ILE A 111 8.65 2.58 18.95
CA ILE A 111 9.84 3.45 18.89
C ILE A 111 9.75 4.60 19.89
N SER A 112 8.56 5.15 20.15
CA SER A 112 8.37 6.16 21.18
C SER A 112 8.69 5.63 22.57
N ARG A 113 8.37 4.35 22.85
CA ARG A 113 8.77 3.67 24.09
C ARG A 113 10.29 3.50 24.16
N TYR A 114 10.92 3.03 23.09
CA TYR A 114 12.37 2.79 23.07
C TYR A 114 13.18 4.08 23.18
N ASN A 115 12.61 5.20 22.70
CA ASN A 115 13.20 6.54 22.82
C ASN A 115 12.83 7.24 24.15
N GLY A 116 11.96 6.67 25.00
CA GLY A 116 11.50 7.29 26.24
C GLY A 116 10.57 8.50 26.04
N THR A 117 9.93 8.62 24.86
CA THR A 117 9.16 9.81 24.47
C THR A 117 7.64 9.62 24.51
N THR A 118 7.15 8.54 25.07
CA THR A 118 5.71 8.19 25.12
C THR A 118 4.81 9.24 25.77
N ARG A 119 5.36 10.10 26.63
CA ARG A 119 4.60 11.16 27.32
C ARG A 119 4.58 12.49 26.56
N ALA A 120 5.36 12.61 25.48
CA ALA A 120 5.41 13.84 24.69
C ALA A 120 4.07 14.08 23.97
N SER A 121 3.48 15.27 24.19
CA SER A 121 2.14 15.59 23.69
C SER A 121 2.03 15.52 22.17
N HIS A 122 3.02 16.02 21.44
CA HIS A 122 3.05 15.98 19.98
C HIS A 122 3.12 14.55 19.42
N ILE A 123 3.82 13.62 20.09
CA ILE A 123 3.87 12.20 19.69
C ILE A 123 2.52 11.53 19.93
N ARG A 124 1.91 11.80 21.09
CA ARG A 124 0.57 11.28 21.40
C ARG A 124 -0.48 11.77 20.42
N SER A 125 -0.42 13.06 20.05
CA SER A 125 -1.32 13.63 19.03
C SER A 125 -1.19 12.91 17.69
N LYS A 126 0.04 12.71 17.19
CA LYS A 126 0.29 11.98 15.94
C LYS A 126 -0.23 10.53 15.98
N LEU A 127 0.00 9.82 17.07
CA LEU A 127 -0.54 8.46 17.26
C LEU A 127 -2.07 8.46 17.25
N THR A 128 -2.70 9.42 17.93
CA THR A 128 -4.17 9.56 17.93
C THR A 128 -4.70 9.82 16.54
N ASP A 129 -4.07 10.70 15.75
CA ASP A 129 -4.47 10.99 14.38
C ASP A 129 -4.39 9.75 13.47
N MET A 130 -3.32 8.95 13.63
CA MET A 130 -3.18 7.67 12.90
C MET A 130 -4.29 6.68 13.29
N MET A 131 -4.58 6.53 14.58
CA MET A 131 -5.63 5.63 15.07
C MET A 131 -7.00 6.05 14.56
N ILE A 132 -7.35 7.34 14.63
CA ILE A 132 -8.61 7.85 14.10
C ILE A 132 -8.73 7.56 12.60
N ALA A 133 -7.68 7.80 11.83
CA ALA A 133 -7.71 7.57 10.39
C ALA A 133 -7.85 6.09 10.04
N SER A 134 -7.20 5.19 10.78
CA SER A 134 -7.35 3.75 10.60
C SER A 134 -8.77 3.28 10.90
N GLU A 135 -9.34 3.71 12.03
CA GLU A 135 -10.72 3.38 12.43
C GLU A 135 -11.76 3.90 11.42
N ILE A 136 -11.58 5.12 10.89
CA ILE A 136 -12.44 5.65 9.81
C ILE A 136 -12.39 4.73 8.59
N GLY A 137 -11.21 4.29 8.17
CA GLY A 137 -11.06 3.41 7.02
C GLY A 137 -11.72 2.05 7.21
N TRP A 138 -11.53 1.41 8.36
CA TRP A 138 -12.18 0.16 8.73
C TRP A 138 -13.70 0.33 8.83
N GLY A 139 -14.16 1.41 9.49
CA GLY A 139 -15.58 1.74 9.62
C GLY A 139 -16.26 1.96 8.28
N CYS A 140 -15.62 2.68 7.35
CA CYS A 140 -16.13 2.86 5.98
C CYS A 140 -16.23 1.53 5.22
N ALA A 141 -15.25 0.64 5.34
CA ALA A 141 -15.30 -0.66 4.69
C ALA A 141 -16.49 -1.49 5.21
N LEU A 142 -16.65 -1.61 6.51
CA LEU A 142 -17.77 -2.31 7.13
C LEU A 142 -19.12 -1.70 6.74
N ALA A 143 -19.24 -0.37 6.78
CA ALA A 143 -20.47 0.33 6.42
C ALA A 143 -20.80 0.15 4.94
N SER A 144 -19.81 0.12 4.03
CA SER A 144 -20.05 -0.11 2.61
C SER A 144 -20.61 -1.52 2.33
N VAL A 145 -20.15 -2.52 3.09
CA VAL A 145 -20.68 -3.89 3.02
C VAL A 145 -22.10 -3.96 3.63
N ALA A 146 -22.30 -3.34 4.79
CA ALA A 146 -23.61 -3.34 5.46
C ALA A 146 -24.73 -2.67 4.64
N LYS A 147 -24.35 -1.71 3.77
CA LYS A 147 -25.25 -1.04 2.83
C LYS A 147 -25.19 -1.60 1.41
N ALA A 148 -24.61 -2.78 1.22
CA ALA A 148 -24.54 -3.39 -0.09
C ALA A 148 -25.95 -3.63 -0.68
N VAL A 149 -26.09 -3.39 -1.98
CA VAL A 149 -27.31 -3.64 -2.73
C VAL A 149 -27.16 -4.94 -3.52
N MET A 150 -28.15 -5.81 -3.42
CA MET A 150 -28.14 -7.07 -4.17
C MET A 150 -28.37 -6.81 -5.66
N HIS A 151 -27.40 -7.19 -6.49
CA HIS A 151 -27.57 -7.17 -7.94
C HIS A 151 -28.49 -8.33 -8.37
N PRO A 152 -29.27 -8.20 -9.49
CA PRO A 152 -30.14 -9.27 -9.98
C PRO A 152 -29.44 -10.62 -10.22
N SER A 153 -28.13 -10.62 -10.43
CA SER A 153 -27.32 -11.85 -10.53
C SER A 153 -27.07 -12.56 -9.18
N GLY A 154 -27.55 -12.00 -8.07
CA GLY A 154 -27.33 -12.54 -6.73
C GLY A 154 -26.02 -12.10 -6.06
N ILE A 155 -25.26 -11.16 -6.66
CA ILE A 155 -24.00 -10.64 -6.12
C ILE A 155 -24.27 -9.34 -5.35
N PRO A 156 -23.86 -9.21 -4.07
CA PRO A 156 -24.00 -7.96 -3.31
C PRO A 156 -22.95 -6.93 -3.79
N ILE A 157 -23.38 -5.74 -4.19
CA ILE A 157 -22.49 -4.63 -4.59
C ILE A 157 -22.32 -3.70 -3.40
N PRO A 158 -21.10 -3.48 -2.88
CA PRO A 158 -20.83 -2.56 -1.78
C PRO A 158 -21.27 -1.12 -2.12
N ASP A 159 -21.64 -0.34 -1.10
CA ASP A 159 -21.94 1.08 -1.29
C ASP A 159 -20.72 1.83 -1.80
N SER A 160 -20.83 2.38 -3.00
CA SER A 160 -19.72 3.04 -3.72
C SER A 160 -19.28 4.33 -3.03
N SER A 161 -20.22 5.12 -2.52
CA SER A 161 -19.93 6.41 -1.90
C SER A 161 -19.13 6.24 -0.61
N ILE A 162 -19.52 5.27 0.22
CA ILE A 162 -18.83 4.97 1.47
C ILE A 162 -17.44 4.36 1.20
N ALA A 163 -17.36 3.43 0.23
CA ALA A 163 -16.08 2.85 -0.18
C ALA A 163 -15.10 3.93 -0.70
N ASN A 164 -15.59 4.89 -1.50
CA ASN A 164 -14.83 6.03 -1.97
C ASN A 164 -14.35 6.93 -0.84
N ALA A 165 -15.24 7.27 0.09
CA ALA A 165 -14.92 8.14 1.22
C ALA A 165 -13.78 7.55 2.08
N GLY A 166 -13.87 6.25 2.41
CA GLY A 166 -12.83 5.55 3.16
C GLY A 166 -11.49 5.51 2.44
N LEU A 167 -11.50 5.18 1.15
CA LEU A 167 -10.27 5.14 0.35
C LEU A 167 -9.65 6.53 0.20
N TYR A 168 -10.44 7.55 -0.11
CA TYR A 168 -9.97 8.93 -0.28
C TYR A 168 -9.33 9.45 1.01
N HIS A 169 -10.02 9.29 2.14
CA HIS A 169 -9.51 9.70 3.46
C HIS A 169 -8.18 9.03 3.79
N GLY A 170 -8.12 7.69 3.67
CA GLY A 170 -6.90 6.93 3.99
C GLY A 170 -5.70 7.32 3.13
N ARG A 171 -5.90 7.56 1.82
CA ARG A 171 -4.82 7.95 0.90
C ARG A 171 -4.16 9.26 1.26
N LEU A 172 -4.95 10.28 1.56
CA LEU A 172 -4.42 11.60 1.91
C LEU A 172 -3.61 11.53 3.19
N ARG A 173 -4.07 10.76 4.16
CA ARG A 173 -3.43 10.66 5.47
C ARG A 173 -2.20 9.75 5.49
N PHE A 174 -2.17 8.70 4.66
CA PHE A 174 -1.09 7.70 4.71
C PHE A 174 0.30 8.31 4.46
N VAL A 175 0.43 9.22 3.50
CA VAL A 175 1.71 9.88 3.20
C VAL A 175 2.17 10.76 4.36
N GLU A 176 1.24 11.46 5.02
CA GLU A 176 1.52 12.25 6.22
C GLU A 176 2.01 11.36 7.36
N PHE A 177 1.44 10.16 7.51
CA PHE A 177 1.80 9.23 8.57
C PHE A 177 3.18 8.59 8.39
N LEU A 178 3.64 8.40 7.15
CA LEU A 178 5.01 8.00 6.89
C LEU A 178 6.01 9.06 7.42
N GLY A 179 5.77 10.34 7.13
CA GLY A 179 6.56 11.44 7.65
C GLY A 179 6.47 11.56 9.18
N ALA A 180 5.27 11.38 9.74
CA ALA A 180 5.07 11.40 11.19
C ALA A 180 5.83 10.26 11.89
N LEU A 181 5.89 9.07 11.31
CA LEU A 181 6.66 7.95 11.85
C LEU A 181 8.17 8.25 11.84
N GLN A 182 8.69 8.84 10.75
CA GLN A 182 10.09 9.28 10.67
C GLN A 182 10.43 10.31 11.75
N GLU A 183 9.53 11.27 11.98
CA GLU A 183 9.70 12.29 13.03
C GLU A 183 9.66 11.68 14.44
N ILE A 184 8.73 10.74 14.71
CA ILE A 184 8.66 10.02 16.00
C ILE A 184 9.93 9.18 16.23
N ALA A 185 10.50 8.61 15.17
CA ALA A 185 11.77 7.91 15.23
C ALA A 185 12.98 8.83 15.55
N GLY A 186 12.79 10.15 15.46
CA GLY A 186 13.83 11.14 15.77
C GLY A 186 14.78 11.46 14.62
N GLY A 187 14.38 11.16 13.37
CA GLY A 187 15.18 11.44 12.16
C GLY A 187 16.40 10.52 11.97
N ILE A 188 16.64 9.60 12.90
CA ILE A 188 17.80 8.68 12.85
C ILE A 188 17.78 7.73 11.65
N VAL A 189 16.61 7.53 11.04
CA VAL A 189 16.48 6.76 9.78
C VAL A 189 17.34 7.29 8.64
N THR A 190 17.77 8.57 8.69
CA THR A 190 18.67 9.16 7.69
C THR A 190 20.14 8.86 7.93
N THR A 191 20.51 8.45 9.13
CA THR A 191 21.89 8.24 9.58
C THR A 191 22.10 6.87 10.20
N MET A 192 21.25 5.91 9.84
CA MET A 192 21.40 4.53 10.31
C MET A 192 22.75 3.95 9.86
N PRO A 193 23.50 3.28 10.76
CA PRO A 193 24.70 2.54 10.36
C PRO A 193 24.32 1.44 9.35
N ALA A 194 25.25 1.04 8.49
CA ALA A 194 25.07 -0.15 7.69
C ALA A 194 25.09 -1.42 8.54
N GLU A 195 24.44 -2.50 8.09
CA GLU A 195 24.46 -3.79 8.81
C GLU A 195 25.89 -4.28 9.07
N THR A 196 26.82 -4.01 8.13
CA THR A 196 28.25 -4.33 8.28
C THR A 196 28.90 -3.64 9.47
N GLU A 197 28.52 -2.38 9.76
CA GLU A 197 29.02 -1.65 10.91
C GLU A 197 28.49 -2.23 12.24
N CYS A 198 27.30 -2.79 12.21
CA CYS A 198 26.73 -3.48 13.38
C CYS A 198 27.44 -4.81 13.68
N LEU A 199 28.13 -5.39 12.70
CA LEU A 199 28.90 -6.64 12.82
C LEU A 199 30.38 -6.42 13.10
N ASP A 200 30.91 -5.21 12.86
CA ASP A 200 32.29 -4.84 13.15
C ASP A 200 32.45 -4.52 14.63
N GLU A 201 33.50 -5.11 15.26
CA GLU A 201 33.72 -4.99 16.72
C GLU A 201 34.00 -3.53 17.16
N ALA A 202 34.75 -2.79 16.36
CA ALA A 202 35.15 -1.42 16.68
C ALA A 202 33.95 -0.47 16.56
N SER A 203 33.20 -0.56 15.48
CA SER A 203 31.97 0.21 15.24
C SER A 203 30.87 -0.16 16.22
N ARG A 204 30.74 -1.45 16.55
CA ARG A 204 29.72 -1.96 17.46
C ARG A 204 29.76 -1.32 18.84
N ALA A 205 30.95 -1.12 19.39
CA ALA A 205 31.11 -0.48 20.70
C ALA A 205 30.57 0.95 20.72
N TYR A 206 30.73 1.71 19.63
CA TYR A 206 30.15 3.04 19.49
C TYR A 206 28.63 2.99 19.27
N ILE A 207 28.16 2.07 18.44
CA ILE A 207 26.73 1.85 18.20
C ILE A 207 26.00 1.56 19.51
N ASP A 208 26.49 0.63 20.31
CA ASP A 208 25.88 0.25 21.59
C ASP A 208 25.87 1.41 22.59
N LYS A 209 26.86 2.29 22.53
CA LYS A 209 26.93 3.46 23.41
C LYS A 209 26.04 4.61 22.97
N TYR A 210 26.04 4.96 21.67
CA TYR A 210 25.45 6.20 21.18
C TYR A 210 24.07 6.01 20.52
N LEU A 211 23.73 4.77 20.11
CA LEU A 211 22.40 4.45 19.60
C LEU A 211 21.53 3.73 20.62
N LYS A 212 21.94 3.69 21.86
CA LYS A 212 21.11 3.20 22.99
C LYS A 212 19.88 4.09 23.16
N GLY A 213 18.74 3.47 23.44
CA GLY A 213 17.52 4.14 23.87
C GLY A 213 17.41 4.20 25.38
N VAL A 214 16.23 3.87 25.93
CA VAL A 214 16.03 3.72 27.39
C VAL A 214 16.81 2.51 27.92
N ASP A 215 17.09 2.53 29.21
CA ASP A 215 18.01 1.54 29.82
C ASP A 215 17.48 0.10 29.81
N ASP A 216 16.19 -0.10 29.84
CA ASP A 216 15.52 -1.40 29.84
C ASP A 216 15.32 -2.02 28.46
N VAL A 217 15.82 -1.38 27.40
CA VAL A 217 15.74 -1.85 26.01
C VAL A 217 17.13 -2.10 25.44
N PRO A 218 17.44 -3.34 24.98
CA PRO A 218 18.69 -3.61 24.27
C PRO A 218 18.84 -2.72 23.03
N THR A 219 20.05 -2.23 22.78
CA THR A 219 20.35 -1.41 21.58
C THR A 219 20.01 -2.16 20.30
N GLU A 220 20.24 -3.46 20.27
CA GLU A 220 19.91 -4.32 19.12
C GLU A 220 18.41 -4.29 18.77
N ASP A 221 17.53 -4.35 19.76
CA ASP A 221 16.08 -4.33 19.53
C ASP A 221 15.62 -2.95 19.00
N ARG A 222 16.21 -1.88 19.53
CA ARG A 222 15.99 -0.53 19.02
C ARG A 222 16.46 -0.40 17.56
N LEU A 223 17.63 -0.93 17.23
CA LEU A 223 18.17 -0.93 15.87
C LEU A 223 17.28 -1.72 14.90
N LYS A 224 16.84 -2.92 15.27
CA LYS A 224 15.91 -3.72 14.47
C LYS A 224 14.63 -2.95 14.13
N LEU A 225 14.08 -2.24 15.11
CA LEU A 225 12.90 -1.41 14.89
C LEU A 225 13.19 -0.20 13.99
N LEU A 226 14.34 0.43 14.14
CA LEU A 226 14.76 1.55 13.28
C LEU A 226 14.98 1.10 11.84
N TYR A 227 15.58 -0.06 11.60
CA TYR A 227 15.67 -0.64 10.25
C TYR A 227 14.29 -0.98 9.67
N PHE A 228 13.38 -1.49 10.51
CA PHE A 228 12.00 -1.72 10.09
C PHE A 228 11.32 -0.42 9.65
N ILE A 229 11.48 0.66 10.39
CA ILE A 229 10.94 1.98 10.05
C ILE A 229 11.60 2.50 8.77
N GLN A 230 12.93 2.38 8.63
CA GLN A 230 13.66 2.79 7.44
C GLN A 230 13.17 2.03 6.19
N ASP A 231 13.00 0.72 6.29
CA ASP A 231 12.53 -0.10 5.18
C ASP A 231 11.11 0.26 4.73
N LEU A 232 10.23 0.61 5.67
CA LEU A 232 8.87 1.06 5.35
C LEU A 232 8.77 2.49 4.81
N THR A 233 9.71 3.39 5.19
CA THR A 233 9.52 4.83 4.96
C THR A 233 10.57 5.47 4.08
N ALA A 234 11.77 4.92 4.00
CA ALA A 234 12.94 5.54 3.34
C ALA A 234 13.67 4.62 2.35
N SER A 235 13.21 3.40 2.16
CA SER A 235 13.78 2.45 1.20
C SER A 235 13.09 2.53 -0.18
N ARG A 236 13.58 1.75 -1.15
CA ARG A 236 12.87 1.52 -2.43
C ARG A 236 11.47 0.97 -2.22
N PHE A 237 11.31 0.11 -1.22
CA PHE A 237 10.02 -0.44 -0.84
C PHE A 237 9.11 0.62 -0.23
N GLY A 238 9.62 1.48 0.65
CA GLY A 238 8.88 2.63 1.19
C GLY A 238 8.39 3.58 0.10
N GLY A 239 9.23 3.88 -0.90
CA GLY A 239 8.83 4.67 -2.08
C GLY A 239 7.73 3.99 -2.88
N TYR A 240 7.80 2.67 -3.07
CA TYR A 240 6.74 1.90 -3.70
C TYR A 240 5.43 1.91 -2.89
N LEU A 241 5.50 1.73 -1.57
CA LEU A 241 4.32 1.78 -0.69
C LEU A 241 3.61 3.14 -0.80
N THR A 242 4.37 4.23 -0.80
CA THR A 242 3.86 5.58 -0.97
C THR A 242 3.13 5.74 -2.31
N ALA A 243 3.79 5.40 -3.42
CA ALA A 243 3.20 5.47 -4.75
C ALA A 243 1.94 4.59 -4.89
N SER A 244 1.99 3.36 -4.35
CA SER A 244 0.85 2.44 -4.34
C SER A 244 -0.32 2.98 -3.51
N ALA A 245 -0.07 3.62 -2.36
CA ALA A 245 -1.13 4.21 -1.56
C ALA A 245 -1.83 5.35 -2.31
N VAL A 246 -1.07 6.19 -3.01
CA VAL A 246 -1.63 7.35 -3.74
C VAL A 246 -2.32 6.95 -5.04
N CYS A 247 -1.77 6.01 -5.82
CA CYS A 247 -2.18 5.79 -7.21
C CYS A 247 -3.03 4.53 -7.43
N ALA A 248 -2.92 3.51 -6.58
CA ALA A 248 -3.60 2.24 -6.82
C ALA A 248 -5.12 2.31 -6.63
N GLY A 249 -5.88 1.89 -7.65
CA GLY A 249 -7.36 1.95 -7.65
C GLY A 249 -7.95 3.31 -8.08
N GLY A 250 -7.25 4.06 -8.91
CA GLY A 250 -7.57 5.41 -9.39
C GLY A 250 -6.81 6.49 -8.62
N THR A 251 -6.78 7.71 -9.13
CA THR A 251 -6.16 8.86 -8.43
C THR A 251 -7.10 9.40 -7.35
N PRO A 252 -6.60 10.21 -6.38
CA PRO A 252 -7.47 10.90 -5.42
C PRO A 252 -8.58 11.71 -6.10
N GLU A 253 -8.28 12.37 -7.22
CA GLU A 253 -9.29 13.15 -7.96
C GLU A 253 -10.40 12.27 -8.52
N THR A 254 -10.07 11.09 -9.06
CA THR A 254 -11.10 10.13 -9.52
C THR A 254 -12.05 9.72 -8.40
N ASN A 255 -11.57 9.61 -7.16
CA ASN A 255 -12.41 9.27 -6.02
C ASN A 255 -13.30 10.43 -5.53
N ARG A 256 -12.94 11.70 -5.86
CA ARG A 256 -13.76 12.88 -5.51
C ARG A 256 -14.94 13.09 -6.43
N VAL A 257 -14.80 12.72 -7.70
CA VAL A 257 -15.75 13.06 -8.77
C VAL A 257 -16.85 12.00 -8.95
N GLU A 258 -16.58 10.77 -8.54
CA GLU A 258 -17.55 9.66 -8.60
C GLU A 258 -18.29 9.45 -7.26
#